data_de909f12c9956f08e4e03927893bb3b9
#
_entry.id   de909f12c9956f08e4e03927893bb3b9
#
_cell.length_a   1.000
_cell.length_b   1.000
_cell.length_c   1.000
_cell.angle_alpha   90.00
_cell.angle_beta   90.00
_cell.angle_gamma   90.00
#
_symmetry.space_group_name_H-M   'P 1'
#
loop_
_entity.id
_entity.type
_entity.pdbx_description
1 polymer ?
#
loop_
_entity_poly.entity_id
_entity_poly.type
_entity_poly.pdbx_seq_one_letter_code
_entity_poly.pdbx_strand_id
1 'polypeptide(L)'
;IKDGILYGIVLFAVLLVSAAGIIFYFRPVSGATLPFIGLMAGSVFFWIMLTIISALFWYPSLRAIMHNPFKKSIKKCFIILFDNIGSCVVLGIYNFFLLIISIVMVGLAPGLGGIGLSRVNFLRILLKKYDYLEIAEKEAAGKKPVFRNKIPWQELLKEDIEITGSRSIKSFFMPWKE
;
A
#
# COMPACT_ATOMS: atom_id res chain seq x y z
N ILE A 1 -21.40 6.90 -0.23
CA ILE A 1 -21.59 6.60 1.22
C ILE A 1 -21.65 5.09 1.44
N LYS A 2 -22.52 4.34 0.73
CA LYS A 2 -22.71 2.89 0.91
C LYS A 2 -21.41 2.08 0.82
N ASP A 3 -20.57 2.33 -0.18
CA ASP A 3 -19.30 1.61 -0.38
C ASP A 3 -18.27 1.90 0.73
N GLY A 4 -18.29 3.12 1.30
CA GLY A 4 -17.42 3.47 2.42
C GLY A 4 -17.82 2.75 3.71
N ILE A 5 -19.14 2.67 3.98
CA ILE A 5 -19.67 1.92 5.13
C ILE A 5 -19.33 0.44 4.98
N LEU A 6 -19.56 -0.13 3.79
CA LEU A 6 -19.23 -1.53 3.50
C LEU A 6 -17.74 -1.84 3.70
N TYR A 7 -16.86 -0.94 3.24
CA TYR A 7 -15.43 -1.04 3.49
C TYR A 7 -15.11 -1.02 4.99
N GLY A 8 -15.69 -0.09 5.74
CA GLY A 8 -15.50 0.00 7.19
C GLY A 8 -15.90 -1.28 7.91
N ILE A 9 -17.05 -1.86 7.55
CA ILE A 9 -17.52 -3.13 8.10
C ILE A 9 -16.54 -4.27 7.79
N VAL A 10 -16.10 -4.38 6.53
CA VAL A 10 -15.14 -5.44 6.11
C VAL A 10 -13.81 -5.27 6.84
N LEU A 11 -13.28 -4.05 6.91
CA LEU A 11 -12.02 -3.77 7.62
C LEU A 11 -12.14 -4.11 9.10
N PHE A 12 -13.23 -3.69 9.75
CA PHE A 12 -13.49 -3.99 11.16
C PHE A 12 -13.58 -5.50 11.42
N ALA A 13 -14.31 -6.23 10.57
CA ALA A 13 -14.43 -7.67 10.68
C ALA A 13 -13.06 -8.38 10.53
N VAL A 14 -12.24 -7.95 9.56
CA VAL A 14 -10.88 -8.50 9.36
C VAL A 14 -9.99 -8.22 10.58
N LEU A 15 -10.03 -7.01 11.15
CA LEU A 15 -9.26 -6.67 12.34
C LEU A 15 -9.73 -7.48 13.55
N LEU A 16 -11.03 -7.67 13.71
CA LEU A 16 -11.60 -8.46 14.81
C LEU A 16 -11.19 -9.93 14.71
N VAL A 17 -11.29 -10.52 13.52
CA VAL A 17 -10.82 -11.91 13.26
C VAL A 17 -9.32 -12.01 13.49
N SER A 18 -8.52 -11.02 13.07
CA SER A 18 -7.08 -10.99 13.30
C SER A 18 -6.74 -10.96 14.79
N ALA A 19 -7.40 -10.10 15.56
CA ALA A 19 -7.21 -10.01 17.01
C ALA A 19 -7.60 -11.31 17.72
N ALA A 20 -8.76 -11.86 17.38
CA ALA A 20 -9.23 -13.14 17.93
C ALA A 20 -8.26 -14.29 17.60
N GLY A 21 -7.76 -14.35 16.37
CA GLY A 21 -6.79 -15.35 15.95
C GLY A 21 -5.45 -15.23 16.69
N ILE A 22 -4.93 -14.01 16.86
CA ILE A 22 -3.70 -13.79 17.66
C ILE A 22 -3.92 -14.27 19.08
N ILE A 23 -5.02 -13.90 19.72
CA ILE A 23 -5.33 -14.34 21.09
C ILE A 23 -5.44 -15.87 21.15
N PHE A 24 -6.12 -16.49 20.18
CA PHE A 24 -6.34 -17.93 20.16
C PHE A 24 -5.03 -18.72 19.98
N TYR A 25 -4.20 -18.34 19.00
CA TYR A 25 -2.98 -19.09 18.68
C TYR A 25 -1.80 -18.79 19.59
N PHE A 26 -1.71 -17.60 20.18
CA PHE A 26 -0.58 -17.17 21.02
C PHE A 26 -0.91 -17.13 22.53
N ARG A 27 -2.14 -17.48 22.94
CA ARG A 27 -2.47 -17.58 24.36
C ARG A 27 -1.80 -18.83 24.95
N PRO A 28 -0.91 -18.68 25.94
CA PRO A 28 -0.36 -19.84 26.63
C PRO A 28 -1.50 -20.58 27.33
N VAL A 29 -1.78 -21.80 26.93
CA VAL A 29 -2.61 -22.73 27.71
C VAL A 29 -1.80 -23.04 28.98
N SER A 30 -2.37 -22.72 30.15
CA SER A 30 -1.72 -22.79 31.43
C SER A 30 -0.94 -24.11 31.59
N GLY A 31 0.40 -24.01 31.70
CA GLY A 31 1.29 -25.12 31.98
C GLY A 31 1.80 -25.95 30.82
N ALA A 32 1.37 -25.71 29.60
CA ALA A 32 1.87 -26.42 28.42
C ALA A 32 2.63 -25.46 27.48
N THR A 33 3.79 -25.90 27.01
CA THR A 33 4.46 -25.28 25.84
C THR A 33 3.49 -25.34 24.68
N LEU A 34 3.33 -24.22 23.96
CA LEU A 34 2.50 -24.17 22.75
C LEU A 34 2.92 -25.34 21.82
N PRO A 35 2.00 -26.23 21.44
CA PRO A 35 2.37 -27.32 20.56
C PRO A 35 2.93 -26.72 19.26
N PHE A 36 4.03 -27.25 18.76
CA PHE A 36 4.70 -26.79 17.54
C PHE A 36 3.73 -26.55 16.37
N ILE A 37 2.72 -27.42 16.24
CA ILE A 37 1.65 -27.31 15.24
C ILE A 37 0.83 -26.03 15.43
N GLY A 38 0.52 -25.63 16.66
CA GLY A 38 -0.19 -24.38 16.97
C GLY A 38 0.59 -23.15 16.56
N LEU A 39 1.90 -23.13 16.81
CA LEU A 39 2.78 -22.04 16.38
C LEU A 39 2.88 -21.96 14.86
N MET A 40 3.01 -23.08 14.17
CA MET A 40 3.01 -23.10 12.69
C MET A 40 1.68 -22.58 12.13
N ALA A 41 0.55 -23.07 12.61
CA ALA A 41 -0.77 -22.64 12.18
C ALA A 41 -0.97 -21.13 12.47
N GLY A 42 -0.54 -20.66 13.65
CA GLY A 42 -0.60 -19.26 14.02
C GLY A 42 0.26 -18.36 13.13
N SER A 43 1.46 -18.79 12.73
CA SER A 43 2.30 -18.03 11.84
C SER A 43 1.69 -17.91 10.43
N VAL A 44 1.14 -18.99 9.89
CA VAL A 44 0.45 -18.97 8.59
C VAL A 44 -0.76 -18.04 8.65
N PHE A 45 -1.58 -18.15 9.70
CA PHE A 45 -2.73 -17.29 9.92
C PHE A 45 -2.30 -15.81 9.98
N PHE A 46 -1.24 -15.50 10.74
CA PHE A 46 -0.70 -14.14 10.84
C PHE A 46 -0.31 -13.56 9.47
N TRP A 47 0.42 -14.31 8.65
CA TRP A 47 0.83 -13.87 7.31
C TRP A 47 -0.35 -13.65 6.38
N ILE A 48 -1.37 -14.53 6.42
CA ILE A 48 -2.60 -14.36 5.63
C ILE A 48 -3.32 -13.07 6.04
N MET A 49 -3.51 -12.83 7.35
CA MET A 49 -4.17 -11.63 7.84
C MET A 49 -3.39 -10.36 7.52
N LEU A 50 -2.06 -10.39 7.66
CA LEU A 50 -1.19 -9.28 7.28
C LEU A 50 -1.32 -8.93 5.80
N THR A 51 -1.39 -9.94 4.93
CA THR A 51 -1.60 -9.75 3.48
C THR A 51 -2.96 -9.12 3.19
N ILE A 52 -4.03 -9.61 3.81
CA ILE A 52 -5.38 -9.09 3.64
C ILE A 52 -5.46 -7.63 4.12
N ILE A 53 -4.94 -7.33 5.30
CA ILE A 53 -4.92 -5.97 5.85
C ILE A 53 -4.13 -5.05 4.93
N SER A 54 -2.93 -5.47 4.49
CA SER A 54 -2.10 -4.69 3.58
C SER A 54 -2.79 -4.40 2.24
N ALA A 55 -3.52 -5.38 1.68
CA ALA A 55 -4.33 -5.17 0.48
C ALA A 55 -5.46 -4.17 0.72
N LEU A 56 -6.23 -4.33 1.79
CA LEU A 56 -7.34 -3.45 2.12
C LEU A 56 -6.92 -2.00 2.36
N PHE A 57 -5.71 -1.77 2.83
CA PHE A 57 -5.17 -0.41 2.99
C PHE A 57 -5.08 0.39 1.69
N TRP A 58 -5.08 -0.26 0.52
CA TRP A 58 -5.11 0.41 -0.78
C TRP A 58 -6.50 0.91 -1.18
N TYR A 59 -7.56 0.38 -0.57
CA TYR A 59 -8.93 0.70 -0.96
C TYR A 59 -9.27 2.20 -0.93
N PRO A 60 -8.96 2.98 0.13
CA PRO A 60 -9.28 4.40 0.17
C PRO A 60 -8.58 5.19 -0.96
N SER A 61 -7.30 4.90 -1.22
CA SER A 61 -6.52 5.54 -2.29
C SER A 61 -7.05 5.19 -3.67
N LEU A 62 -7.40 3.92 -3.91
CA LEU A 62 -8.04 3.47 -5.14
C LEU A 62 -9.40 4.12 -5.35
N ARG A 63 -10.20 4.24 -4.30
CA ARG A 63 -11.51 4.86 -4.39
C ARG A 63 -11.43 6.36 -4.66
N ALA A 64 -10.41 7.04 -4.14
CA ALA A 64 -10.16 8.46 -4.39
C ALA A 64 -9.82 8.74 -5.86
N ILE A 65 -9.09 7.84 -6.53
CA ILE A 65 -8.66 8.02 -7.93
C ILE A 65 -9.65 7.36 -8.90
N MET A 66 -10.11 6.14 -8.58
CA MET A 66 -10.95 5.33 -9.45
C MET A 66 -12.34 5.14 -8.83
N HIS A 67 -13.37 5.68 -9.42
CA HIS A 67 -14.77 5.56 -8.97
C HIS A 67 -15.38 4.19 -9.30
N ASN A 68 -14.63 3.10 -9.07
CA ASN A 68 -15.06 1.73 -9.37
C ASN A 68 -16.03 1.17 -8.30
N PRO A 69 -16.91 0.20 -8.63
CA PRO A 69 -17.75 -0.48 -7.66
C PRO A 69 -16.89 -1.28 -6.67
N PHE A 70 -17.40 -1.49 -5.46
CA PHE A 70 -16.70 -2.10 -4.31
C PHE A 70 -15.93 -3.39 -4.65
N LYS A 71 -16.61 -4.38 -5.24
CA LYS A 71 -15.97 -5.66 -5.63
C LYS A 71 -14.79 -5.50 -6.57
N LYS A 72 -14.89 -4.60 -7.56
CA LYS A 72 -13.82 -4.33 -8.52
C LYS A 72 -12.64 -3.63 -7.85
N SER A 73 -12.91 -2.73 -6.91
CA SER A 73 -11.86 -2.05 -6.13
C SER A 73 -11.09 -3.01 -5.24
N ILE A 74 -11.77 -3.90 -4.51
CA ILE A 74 -11.13 -4.93 -3.67
C ILE A 74 -10.22 -5.83 -4.53
N LYS A 75 -10.71 -6.33 -5.68
CA LYS A 75 -9.88 -7.15 -6.58
C LYS A 75 -8.62 -6.40 -7.01
N LYS A 76 -8.74 -5.11 -7.37
CA LYS A 76 -7.60 -4.27 -7.75
C LYS A 76 -6.61 -4.06 -6.60
N CYS A 77 -7.06 -3.94 -5.35
CA CYS A 77 -6.19 -3.84 -4.19
C CYS A 77 -5.24 -5.04 -4.08
N PHE A 78 -5.75 -6.24 -4.25
CA PHE A 78 -4.92 -7.46 -4.25
C PHE A 78 -3.97 -7.50 -5.44
N ILE A 79 -4.43 -7.15 -6.65
CA ILE A 79 -3.59 -7.11 -7.85
C ILE A 79 -2.41 -6.15 -7.64
N ILE A 80 -2.67 -4.92 -7.14
CA ILE A 80 -1.63 -3.93 -6.88
C ILE A 80 -0.61 -4.45 -5.87
N LEU A 81 -1.08 -5.07 -4.78
CA LEU A 81 -0.21 -5.61 -3.75
C LEU A 81 0.70 -6.71 -4.31
N PHE A 82 0.14 -7.70 -5.02
CA PHE A 82 0.90 -8.85 -5.52
C PHE A 82 1.80 -8.50 -6.72
N ASP A 83 1.37 -7.59 -7.58
CA ASP A 83 2.16 -7.18 -8.75
C ASP A 83 3.35 -6.26 -8.36
N ASN A 84 3.25 -5.54 -7.23
CA ASN A 84 4.26 -4.59 -6.79
C ASN A 84 4.68 -4.81 -5.32
N ILE A 85 4.84 -6.06 -4.90
CA ILE A 85 5.10 -6.43 -3.50
C ILE A 85 6.27 -5.64 -2.89
N GLY A 86 7.42 -5.58 -3.59
CA GLY A 86 8.61 -4.89 -3.11
C GLY A 86 8.35 -3.40 -2.84
N SER A 87 7.75 -2.71 -3.80
CA SER A 87 7.42 -1.29 -3.64
C SER A 87 6.34 -1.05 -2.58
N CYS A 88 5.38 -1.97 -2.44
CA CYS A 88 4.36 -1.89 -1.38
C CYS A 88 4.97 -2.07 0.02
N VAL A 89 5.97 -2.95 0.17
CA VAL A 89 6.70 -3.14 1.43
C VAL A 89 7.49 -1.88 1.79
N VAL A 90 8.24 -1.31 0.83
CA VAL A 90 8.99 -0.05 1.05
C VAL A 90 8.05 1.08 1.47
N LEU A 91 6.92 1.24 0.78
CA LEU A 91 5.91 2.23 1.14
C LEU A 91 5.29 1.94 2.52
N GLY A 92 5.09 0.66 2.86
CA GLY A 92 4.60 0.24 4.18
C GLY A 92 5.55 0.66 5.29
N ILE A 93 6.85 0.41 5.13
CA ILE A 93 7.91 0.83 6.05
C ILE A 93 7.93 2.35 6.18
N TYR A 94 7.90 3.08 5.06
CA TYR A 94 7.85 4.53 5.05
C TYR A 94 6.64 5.07 5.82
N ASN A 95 5.45 4.55 5.56
CA ASN A 95 4.23 4.95 6.27
C ASN A 95 4.26 4.58 7.76
N PHE A 96 4.94 3.50 8.13
CA PHE A 96 5.16 3.14 9.53
C PHE A 96 6.02 4.18 10.26
N PHE A 97 7.11 4.64 9.63
CA PHE A 97 7.91 5.74 10.19
C PHE A 97 7.12 7.04 10.29
N LEU A 98 6.32 7.38 9.27
CA LEU A 98 5.43 8.55 9.34
C LEU A 98 4.43 8.46 10.49
N LEU A 99 3.92 7.26 10.77
CA LEU A 99 3.00 7.02 11.88
C LEU A 99 3.70 7.23 13.23
N ILE A 100 4.93 6.74 13.40
CA ILE A 100 5.72 6.97 14.61
C ILE A 100 5.95 8.47 14.83
N ILE A 101 6.40 9.18 13.79
CA ILE A 101 6.60 10.64 13.86
C ILE A 101 5.29 11.35 14.21
N SER A 102 4.17 10.93 13.61
CA SER A 102 2.86 11.48 13.89
C SER A 102 2.44 11.31 15.35
N ILE A 103 2.74 10.15 15.95
CA ILE A 103 2.46 9.89 17.37
C ILE A 103 3.32 10.81 18.25
N VAL A 104 4.62 10.94 17.97
CA VAL A 104 5.54 11.83 18.70
C VAL A 104 5.09 13.29 18.61
N MET A 105 4.60 13.71 17.45
CA MET A 105 4.09 15.07 17.22
C MET A 105 2.60 15.22 17.62
N VAL A 106 2.07 14.31 18.41
CA VAL A 106 0.65 14.34 18.87
C VAL A 106 -0.34 14.50 17.72
N GLY A 107 -0.04 13.89 16.56
CA GLY A 107 -0.90 13.92 15.37
C GLY A 107 -0.89 15.23 14.57
N LEU A 108 -0.10 16.23 14.95
CA LEU A 108 -0.05 17.53 14.27
C LEU A 108 0.51 17.44 12.85
N ALA A 109 1.62 16.71 12.67
CA ALA A 109 2.24 16.49 11.36
C ALA A 109 3.14 15.23 11.39
N PRO A 110 3.19 14.44 10.32
CA PRO A 110 2.41 14.51 9.07
C PRO A 110 0.96 13.99 9.20
N GLY A 111 0.56 13.42 10.35
CA GLY A 111 -0.78 12.92 10.62
C GLY A 111 -1.25 11.80 9.67
N LEU A 112 -2.49 11.36 9.86
CA LEU A 112 -3.14 10.36 8.98
C LEU A 112 -3.30 10.88 7.54
N GLY A 113 -3.43 12.20 7.37
CA GLY A 113 -3.50 12.84 6.06
C GLY A 113 -2.23 12.65 5.23
N GLY A 114 -1.06 12.79 5.86
CA GLY A 114 0.25 12.56 5.20
C GLY A 114 0.42 11.12 4.72
N ILE A 115 0.00 10.15 5.53
CA ILE A 115 0.01 8.73 5.16
C ILE A 115 -0.94 8.47 3.97
N GLY A 116 -2.15 9.07 3.99
CA GLY A 116 -3.10 8.98 2.89
C GLY A 116 -2.54 9.56 1.60
N LEU A 117 -1.95 10.76 1.68
CA LEU A 117 -1.36 11.45 0.53
C LEU A 117 -0.21 10.67 -0.08
N SER A 118 0.69 10.10 0.73
CA SER A 118 1.80 9.28 0.25
C SER A 118 1.31 8.07 -0.57
N ARG A 119 0.24 7.41 -0.11
CA ARG A 119 -0.38 6.29 -0.84
C ARG A 119 -1.04 6.71 -2.13
N VAL A 120 -1.76 7.83 -2.14
CA VAL A 120 -2.39 8.37 -3.35
C VAL A 120 -1.34 8.72 -4.39
N ASN A 121 -0.25 9.38 -4.00
CA ASN A 121 0.85 9.72 -4.91
C ASN A 121 1.53 8.47 -5.46
N PHE A 122 1.81 7.50 -4.61
CA PHE A 122 2.41 6.24 -5.05
C PHE A 122 1.48 5.49 -6.02
N LEU A 123 0.18 5.44 -5.74
CA LEU A 123 -0.79 4.82 -6.63
C LEU A 123 -0.85 5.55 -7.98
N ARG A 124 -0.76 6.88 -8.01
CA ARG A 124 -0.71 7.67 -9.25
C ARG A 124 0.49 7.29 -10.11
N ILE A 125 1.67 7.10 -9.49
CA ILE A 125 2.88 6.63 -10.19
C ILE A 125 2.69 5.21 -10.74
N LEU A 126 2.08 4.31 -9.95
CA LEU A 126 1.77 2.96 -10.43
C LEU A 126 0.79 2.96 -11.59
N LEU A 127 -0.21 3.83 -11.59
CA LEU A 127 -1.15 3.94 -12.70
C LEU A 127 -0.45 4.41 -13.98
N LYS A 128 0.41 5.43 -13.92
CA LYS A 128 1.25 5.84 -15.06
C LYS A 128 2.08 4.67 -15.62
N LYS A 129 2.64 3.82 -14.74
CA LYS A 129 3.35 2.60 -15.15
C LYS A 129 2.43 1.65 -15.92
N TYR A 130 1.21 1.40 -15.41
CA TYR A 130 0.28 0.48 -16.07
C TYR A 130 -0.23 1.02 -17.41
N ASP A 131 -0.53 2.32 -17.49
CA ASP A 131 -0.93 2.97 -18.73
C ASP A 131 0.18 2.86 -19.78
N TYR A 132 1.43 3.09 -19.40
CA TYR A 132 2.58 2.90 -20.30
C TYR A 132 2.70 1.45 -20.78
N LEU A 133 2.58 0.48 -19.90
CA LEU A 133 2.65 -0.94 -20.25
C LEU A 133 1.52 -1.34 -21.21
N GLU A 134 0.30 -0.84 -20.99
CA GLU A 134 -0.84 -1.11 -21.86
C GLU A 134 -0.62 -0.55 -23.27
N ILE A 135 -0.08 0.67 -23.40
CA ILE A 135 0.24 1.30 -24.69
C ILE A 135 1.35 0.49 -25.37
N ALA A 136 2.43 0.17 -24.66
CA ALA A 136 3.55 -0.57 -25.19
C ALA A 136 3.17 -2.00 -25.64
N GLU A 137 2.24 -2.67 -24.94
CA GLU A 137 1.70 -3.97 -25.34
C GLU A 137 0.85 -3.86 -26.61
N LYS A 138 0.06 -2.78 -26.78
CA LYS A 138 -0.71 -2.53 -27.99
C LYS A 138 0.18 -2.22 -29.20
N GLU A 139 1.26 -1.47 -29.00
CA GLU A 139 2.23 -1.16 -30.08
C GLU A 139 3.08 -2.37 -30.46
N ALA A 140 3.35 -3.24 -29.48
CA ALA A 140 4.12 -4.46 -29.72
C ALA A 140 3.35 -5.55 -30.49
N ALA A 141 2.07 -5.36 -30.84
CA ALA A 141 1.11 -6.27 -31.46
C ALA A 141 1.76 -7.46 -32.20
N GLY A 142 2.06 -8.56 -31.47
CA GLY A 142 2.67 -9.79 -32.01
C GLY A 142 4.20 -9.87 -32.00
N LYS A 143 4.93 -8.83 -31.55
CA LYS A 143 6.36 -8.83 -31.26
C LYS A 143 6.61 -8.93 -29.76
N LYS A 144 7.69 -9.60 -29.38
CA LYS A 144 8.12 -9.96 -27.99
C LYS A 144 7.51 -9.12 -26.85
N PRO A 145 7.09 -9.75 -25.74
CA PRO A 145 6.47 -9.04 -24.61
C PRO A 145 7.41 -7.92 -24.12
N VAL A 146 6.84 -6.72 -23.90
CA VAL A 146 7.58 -5.60 -23.33
C VAL A 146 8.05 -5.98 -21.93
N PHE A 147 9.37 -6.00 -21.73
CA PHE A 147 9.94 -6.35 -20.44
C PHE A 147 9.55 -5.30 -19.40
N ARG A 148 8.79 -5.70 -18.36
CA ARG A 148 8.41 -4.87 -17.21
C ARG A 148 9.57 -4.15 -16.50
N ASN A 149 10.82 -4.59 -16.76
CA ASN A 149 12.05 -4.06 -16.15
C ASN A 149 12.64 -2.84 -16.88
N LYS A 150 12.13 -2.46 -18.05
CA LYS A 150 12.64 -1.34 -18.85
C LYS A 150 11.62 -0.20 -18.95
N ILE A 151 11.17 0.28 -17.82
CA ILE A 151 10.22 1.40 -17.77
C ILE A 151 11.05 2.69 -17.81
N PRO A 152 10.77 3.63 -18.75
CA PRO A 152 11.49 4.91 -18.83
C PRO A 152 10.91 5.90 -17.80
N TRP A 153 11.27 5.70 -16.54
CA TRP A 153 10.75 6.52 -15.42
C TRP A 153 11.02 8.01 -15.60
N GLN A 154 12.14 8.38 -16.23
CA GLN A 154 12.50 9.80 -16.46
C GLN A 154 11.50 10.48 -17.40
N GLU A 155 11.01 9.77 -18.41
CA GLU A 155 10.02 10.30 -19.35
C GLU A 155 8.63 10.35 -18.72
N LEU A 156 8.22 9.27 -18.03
CA LEU A 156 6.91 9.16 -17.37
C LEU A 156 6.71 10.18 -16.26
N LEU A 157 7.78 10.59 -15.58
CA LEU A 157 7.75 11.53 -14.47
C LEU A 157 8.21 12.93 -14.86
N LYS A 158 8.50 13.19 -16.15
CA LYS A 158 9.02 14.48 -16.62
C LYS A 158 8.15 15.66 -16.20
N GLU A 159 6.85 15.57 -16.43
CA GLU A 159 5.89 16.61 -15.99
C GLU A 159 5.90 16.83 -14.47
N ASP A 160 5.95 15.73 -13.70
CA ASP A 160 5.98 15.82 -12.24
C ASP A 160 7.29 16.44 -11.75
N ILE A 161 8.41 16.16 -12.42
CA ILE A 161 9.74 16.71 -12.13
C ILE A 161 9.77 18.20 -12.51
N GLU A 162 9.20 18.60 -13.64
CA GLU A 162 9.12 20.00 -14.08
C GLU A 162 8.26 20.85 -13.13
N ILE A 163 7.13 20.31 -12.64
CA ILE A 163 6.24 21.00 -11.71
C ILE A 163 6.88 21.09 -10.31
N THR A 164 7.55 20.04 -9.86
CA THR A 164 8.10 19.96 -8.49
C THR A 164 9.49 20.61 -8.40
N GLY A 165 10.18 20.77 -9.54
CA GLY A 165 11.58 21.19 -9.62
C GLY A 165 12.52 20.06 -9.15
N SER A 166 13.81 20.22 -9.43
CA SER A 166 14.86 19.34 -8.89
C SER A 166 15.17 19.71 -7.44
N ARG A 167 14.25 19.38 -6.54
CA ARG A 167 14.46 19.67 -5.11
C ARG A 167 15.54 18.77 -4.55
N SER A 168 16.66 19.35 -4.16
CA SER A 168 17.69 18.67 -3.37
C SER A 168 17.20 18.46 -1.94
N ILE A 169 17.67 17.40 -1.27
CA ILE A 169 17.43 17.22 0.18
C ILE A 169 17.80 18.47 0.96
N LYS A 170 18.83 19.19 0.50
CA LYS A 170 19.27 20.47 1.11
C LYS A 170 18.22 21.57 1.00
N SER A 171 17.50 21.68 -0.12
CA SER A 171 16.42 22.68 -0.30
C SER A 171 15.19 22.35 0.54
N PHE A 172 15.01 21.09 0.92
CA PHE A 172 13.94 20.70 1.86
C PHE A 172 14.20 21.24 3.27
N PHE A 173 15.46 21.21 3.75
CA PHE A 173 15.82 21.71 5.09
C PHE A 173 16.10 23.21 5.12
N MET A 174 16.47 23.80 3.98
CA MET A 174 16.83 25.22 3.88
C MET A 174 16.19 25.86 2.64
N PRO A 175 14.86 26.00 2.60
CA PRO A 175 14.14 26.52 1.42
C PRO A 175 14.46 28.01 1.12
N TRP A 176 15.11 28.70 2.03
CA TRP A 176 15.52 30.12 1.90
C TRP A 176 16.93 30.31 1.34
N LYS A 177 17.62 29.24 0.90
CA LYS A 177 19.00 29.31 0.35
C LYS A 177 19.05 28.97 -1.15
N GLU A 178 17.95 29.17 -1.87
CA GLU A 178 17.95 29.16 -3.35
C GLU A 178 18.39 30.51 -3.91
#